data_be8c291d564972830478479a980950af
#
_entry.id   be8c291d564972830478479a980950af
#
_cell.length_a   1.000
_cell.length_b   1.000
_cell.length_c   1.000
_cell.angle_alpha   90.00
_cell.angle_beta   90.00
_cell.angle_gamma   90.00
#
_symmetry.space_group_name_H-M   'P 1'
#
loop_
_entity.id
_entity.type
_entity.pdbx_description
1 polymer ?
#
loop_
_entity_poly.entity_id
_entity_poly.type
_entity_poly.pdbx_seq_one_letter_code
_entity_poly.pdbx_strand_id
1 'polypeptide(L)'
;MIGKIIEIMALAGMENHVYKFENILRKQKSGGPIGLSLTGDIADCYLIGWDKKFREKLKVLGIEEMLYDRYKDDITIVAESIEKGSKFENNRITVDPEKKKADATRHDGDITMEIIVEVAQSIDGMIKFTYDIPENYKDGKLPVLDVTVNINKLEGNRIDFEFYQKPTRNKRVILEDAAIPPNQKRTILTQECLRRLRNTKLELGEETRTKHLNNFMLNLKNLGYGAKYRTEILDSALTAYEKIVSDDKAGRKPLYRSRDYDKEEREKIVEN
;
A
#
# COMPACT_ATOMS: atom_id res chain seq x y z
N MET A 1 2.23 31.17 18.26
CA MET A 1 3.31 31.78 17.44
C MET A 1 3.97 30.75 16.50
N ILE A 2 4.49 29.63 17.00
CA ILE A 2 5.13 28.59 16.17
C ILE A 2 4.20 28.03 15.08
N GLY A 3 2.94 27.69 15.39
CA GLY A 3 1.99 27.18 14.40
C GLY A 3 1.76 28.11 13.21
N LYS A 4 1.69 29.42 13.48
CA LYS A 4 1.53 30.43 12.42
C LYS A 4 2.77 30.57 11.53
N ILE A 5 3.96 30.33 12.09
CA ILE A 5 5.23 30.31 11.32
C ILE A 5 5.25 29.08 10.41
N ILE A 6 4.86 27.91 10.92
CA ILE A 6 4.77 26.67 10.13
C ILE A 6 3.77 26.83 8.98
N GLU A 7 2.60 27.41 9.26
CA GLU A 7 1.58 27.70 8.25
C GLU A 7 2.12 28.61 7.13
N ILE A 8 2.77 29.71 7.47
CA ILE A 8 3.36 30.64 6.50
C ILE A 8 4.44 29.94 5.67
N MET A 9 5.31 29.17 6.30
CA MET A 9 6.37 28.44 5.59
C MET A 9 5.79 27.36 4.65
N ALA A 10 4.75 26.65 5.08
CA ALA A 10 4.07 25.67 4.27
C ALA A 10 3.41 26.31 3.04
N LEU A 11 2.65 27.40 3.24
CA LEU A 11 2.03 28.16 2.16
C LEU A 11 3.08 28.71 1.18
N ALA A 12 4.15 29.34 1.69
CA ALA A 12 5.23 29.87 0.85
C ALA A 12 5.92 28.76 0.00
N GLY A 13 6.12 27.57 0.58
CA GLY A 13 6.67 26.43 -0.13
C GLY A 13 5.75 25.88 -1.21
N MET A 14 4.44 25.86 -0.96
CA MET A 14 3.45 25.35 -1.92
C MET A 14 3.13 26.35 -3.04
N GLU A 15 3.01 27.62 -2.70
CA GLU A 15 2.60 28.68 -3.66
C GLU A 15 3.70 29.12 -4.62
N ASN A 16 4.96 28.87 -4.31
CA ASN A 16 6.10 29.36 -5.10
C ASN A 16 6.79 28.26 -5.93
N HIS A 17 6.11 27.15 -6.17
CA HIS A 17 6.69 26.07 -6.95
C HIS A 17 6.63 26.36 -8.45
N VAL A 18 7.83 26.38 -9.08
CA VAL A 18 8.01 26.57 -10.51
C VAL A 18 8.60 25.31 -11.11
N TYR A 19 8.07 24.86 -12.22
CA TYR A 19 8.58 23.70 -12.96
C TYR A 19 8.82 24.06 -14.43
N LYS A 20 9.79 23.36 -15.03
CA LYS A 20 10.08 23.48 -16.45
C LYS A 20 9.50 22.28 -17.19
N PHE A 21 8.68 22.55 -18.19
CA PHE A 21 8.22 21.56 -19.14
C PHE A 21 8.67 21.97 -20.54
N GLU A 22 9.50 21.14 -21.17
CA GLU A 22 10.23 21.51 -22.38
C GLU A 22 11.04 22.79 -22.16
N ASN A 23 10.78 23.86 -22.90
CA ASN A 23 11.44 25.17 -22.75
C ASN A 23 10.59 26.22 -22.06
N ILE A 24 9.43 25.84 -21.49
CA ILE A 24 8.48 26.76 -20.85
C ILE A 24 8.56 26.60 -19.34
N LEU A 25 8.79 27.73 -18.64
CA LEU A 25 8.66 27.78 -17.19
C LEU A 25 7.18 28.01 -16.82
N ARG A 26 6.70 27.19 -15.90
CA ARG A 26 5.31 27.27 -15.41
C ARG A 26 5.31 27.33 -13.89
N LYS A 27 4.41 28.12 -13.31
CA LYS A 27 4.14 28.13 -11.87
C LYS A 27 2.94 27.24 -11.60
N GLN A 28 3.04 26.37 -10.59
CA GLN A 28 1.90 25.57 -10.12
C GLN A 28 0.89 26.49 -9.44
N LYS A 29 -0.38 26.41 -9.82
CA LYS A 29 -1.44 27.28 -9.32
C LYS A 29 -2.14 26.73 -8.09
N SER A 30 -2.19 25.40 -7.93
CA SER A 30 -2.85 24.73 -6.82
C SER A 30 -2.20 23.38 -6.52
N GLY A 31 -2.34 22.91 -5.29
CA GLY A 31 -1.71 21.68 -4.81
C GLY A 31 -0.21 21.84 -4.56
N GLY A 32 0.43 20.80 -4.07
CA GLY A 32 1.87 20.75 -3.85
C GLY A 32 2.59 19.92 -4.92
N PRO A 33 3.88 20.18 -5.16
CA PRO A 33 4.65 19.42 -6.13
C PRO A 33 4.89 17.98 -5.67
N ILE A 34 4.75 17.03 -6.58
CA ILE A 34 5.11 15.62 -6.34
C ILE A 34 6.63 15.54 -6.13
N GLY A 35 7.05 14.86 -5.06
CA GLY A 35 8.47 14.67 -4.72
C GLY A 35 9.04 15.69 -3.73
N LEU A 36 8.29 16.72 -3.35
CA LEU A 36 8.64 17.57 -2.22
C LEU A 36 8.14 16.92 -0.92
N SER A 37 9.03 16.64 0.02
CA SER A 37 8.68 16.00 1.31
C SER A 37 7.58 16.76 2.05
N LEU A 38 7.68 18.09 2.08
CA LEU A 38 6.68 18.96 2.73
C LEU A 38 5.27 18.76 2.17
N THR A 39 5.11 18.55 0.86
CA THR A 39 3.81 18.28 0.25
C THR A 39 3.21 16.97 0.78
N GLY A 40 4.05 15.92 0.89
CA GLY A 40 3.64 14.64 1.44
C GLY A 40 3.19 14.74 2.89
N ASP A 41 3.95 15.47 3.71
CA ASP A 41 3.64 15.66 5.14
C ASP A 41 2.34 16.47 5.35
N ILE A 42 2.12 17.52 4.55
CA ILE A 42 0.87 18.31 4.59
C ILE A 42 -0.32 17.44 4.17
N ALA A 43 -0.17 16.66 3.09
CA ALA A 43 -1.22 15.74 2.64
C ALA A 43 -1.54 14.69 3.70
N ASP A 44 -0.53 14.12 4.37
CA ASP A 44 -0.74 13.16 5.45
C ASP A 44 -1.46 13.79 6.64
N CYS A 45 -1.08 15.01 7.06
CA CYS A 45 -1.78 15.74 8.13
C CYS A 45 -3.26 15.98 7.79
N TYR A 46 -3.55 16.37 6.55
CA TYR A 46 -4.93 16.56 6.09
C TYR A 46 -5.70 15.24 6.11
N LEU A 47 -5.13 14.18 5.55
CA LEU A 47 -5.77 12.88 5.43
C LEU A 47 -5.97 12.20 6.79
N ILE A 48 -5.11 12.39 7.79
CA ILE A 48 -5.35 11.92 9.16
C ILE A 48 -6.65 12.52 9.73
N GLY A 49 -6.87 13.81 9.50
CA GLY A 49 -8.12 14.48 9.91
C GLY A 49 -9.34 13.97 9.13
N TRP A 50 -9.16 13.67 7.85
CA TRP A 50 -10.18 13.07 7.01
C TRP A 50 -10.50 11.64 7.44
N ASP A 51 -9.49 10.77 7.67
CA ASP A 51 -9.63 9.40 8.16
C ASP A 51 -10.51 9.34 9.42
N LYS A 52 -10.21 10.23 10.37
CA LYS A 52 -10.99 10.30 11.63
C LYS A 52 -12.45 10.58 11.37
N LYS A 53 -12.76 11.59 10.56
CA LYS A 53 -14.15 11.96 10.20
C LYS A 53 -14.85 10.83 9.45
N PHE A 54 -14.13 10.16 8.54
CA PHE A 54 -14.66 9.07 7.76
C PHE A 54 -15.06 7.87 8.64
N ARG A 55 -14.15 7.42 9.50
CA ARG A 55 -14.41 6.31 10.42
C ARG A 55 -15.51 6.63 11.43
N GLU A 56 -15.53 7.85 11.97
CA GLU A 56 -16.63 8.31 12.83
C GLU A 56 -17.97 8.27 12.10
N LYS A 57 -18.00 8.66 10.82
CA LYS A 57 -19.22 8.65 10.01
C LYS A 57 -19.68 7.24 9.68
N LEU A 58 -18.78 6.32 9.33
CA LEU A 58 -19.10 4.90 9.15
C LEU A 58 -19.75 4.33 10.42
N LYS A 59 -19.16 4.59 11.58
CA LYS A 59 -19.68 4.15 12.88
C LYS A 59 -21.07 4.71 13.17
N VAL A 60 -21.33 5.98 12.90
CA VAL A 60 -22.65 6.62 13.08
C VAL A 60 -23.70 5.98 12.16
N LEU A 61 -23.30 5.54 10.97
CA LEU A 61 -24.16 4.87 9.99
C LEU A 61 -24.37 3.38 10.28
N GLY A 62 -23.72 2.84 11.32
CA GLY A 62 -23.78 1.42 11.67
C GLY A 62 -22.99 0.51 10.73
N ILE A 63 -22.03 1.05 9.98
CA ILE A 63 -21.11 0.26 9.17
C ILE A 63 -19.94 -0.17 10.05
N GLU A 64 -19.86 -1.46 10.33
CA GLU A 64 -18.75 -2.02 11.11
C GLU A 64 -17.55 -2.28 10.20
N GLU A 65 -16.47 -1.55 10.46
CA GLU A 65 -15.16 -1.78 9.83
C GLU A 65 -14.37 -2.80 10.64
N MET A 66 -14.02 -3.91 10.03
CA MET A 66 -13.13 -4.93 10.63
C MET A 66 -11.66 -4.59 10.45
N LEU A 67 -11.33 -3.94 9.34
CA LEU A 67 -9.98 -3.46 9.01
C LEU A 67 -10.08 -2.13 8.29
N TYR A 68 -9.27 -1.18 8.68
CA TYR A 68 -9.02 0.07 7.97
C TYR A 68 -7.54 0.37 8.01
N ASP A 69 -6.93 0.48 6.84
CA ASP A 69 -5.55 0.91 6.69
C ASP A 69 -5.42 1.84 5.49
N ARG A 70 -4.57 2.87 5.61
CA ARG A 70 -4.31 3.81 4.53
C ARG A 70 -2.82 3.95 4.29
N TYR A 71 -2.43 3.72 3.06
CA TYR A 71 -1.09 4.00 2.57
C TYR A 71 -1.15 5.13 1.54
N LYS A 72 -0.90 6.37 1.98
CA LYS A 72 -1.00 7.59 1.17
C LYS A 72 -2.43 7.77 0.62
N ASP A 73 -2.63 7.58 -0.66
CA ASP A 73 -3.89 7.66 -1.39
C ASP A 73 -4.65 6.32 -1.46
N ASP A 74 -3.97 5.21 -1.23
CA ASP A 74 -4.58 3.89 -1.23
C ASP A 74 -5.18 3.55 0.14
N ILE A 75 -6.49 3.26 0.16
CA ILE A 75 -7.22 2.82 1.37
C ILE A 75 -7.58 1.34 1.20
N THR A 76 -7.27 0.53 2.20
CA THR A 76 -7.73 -0.85 2.32
C THR A 76 -8.77 -0.90 3.44
N ILE A 77 -9.98 -1.36 3.11
CA ILE A 77 -11.07 -1.49 4.07
C ILE A 77 -11.69 -2.88 3.97
N VAL A 78 -11.97 -3.49 5.12
CA VAL A 78 -12.80 -4.68 5.24
C VAL A 78 -13.96 -4.32 6.17
N ALA A 79 -15.17 -4.44 5.67
CA ALA A 79 -16.39 -4.09 6.41
C ALA A 79 -17.41 -5.21 6.26
N GLU A 80 -18.38 -5.23 7.19
CA GLU A 80 -19.55 -6.10 7.03
C GLU A 80 -20.37 -5.69 5.82
N SER A 81 -20.97 -6.68 5.15
CA SER A 81 -21.83 -6.44 3.99
C SER A 81 -23.09 -5.68 4.38
N ILE A 82 -23.38 -4.63 3.65
CA ILE A 82 -24.61 -3.84 3.78
C ILE A 82 -25.75 -4.55 3.05
N GLU A 83 -26.96 -4.42 3.58
CA GLU A 83 -28.15 -5.05 2.99
C GLU A 83 -28.38 -4.60 1.55
N LYS A 84 -28.64 -5.55 0.65
CA LYS A 84 -28.96 -5.27 -0.76
C LYS A 84 -30.14 -4.30 -0.87
N GLY A 85 -30.07 -3.41 -1.84
CA GLY A 85 -31.06 -2.35 -2.02
C GLY A 85 -30.85 -1.15 -1.13
N SER A 86 -29.79 -1.15 -0.30
CA SER A 86 -29.43 0.02 0.48
C SER A 86 -28.91 1.15 -0.41
N LYS A 87 -29.15 2.38 0.04
CA LYS A 87 -28.63 3.61 -0.57
C LYS A 87 -28.25 4.62 0.51
N PHE A 88 -27.28 5.45 0.20
CA PHE A 88 -26.86 6.54 1.07
C PHE A 88 -27.44 7.87 0.58
N GLU A 89 -28.40 8.40 1.34
CA GLU A 89 -29.02 9.69 1.03
C GLU A 89 -29.22 10.49 2.32
N ASN A 90 -29.08 11.80 2.25
CA ASN A 90 -29.30 12.70 3.39
C ASN A 90 -28.58 12.27 4.68
N ASN A 91 -27.33 11.80 4.55
CA ASN A 91 -26.54 11.30 5.66
C ASN A 91 -27.11 10.06 6.39
N ARG A 92 -27.92 9.26 5.72
CA ARG A 92 -28.54 8.03 6.26
C ARG A 92 -28.48 6.92 5.25
N ILE A 93 -28.43 5.69 5.75
CA ILE A 93 -28.61 4.49 4.92
C ILE A 93 -30.08 4.11 5.00
N THR A 94 -30.70 3.98 3.84
CA THR A 94 -32.10 3.54 3.69
C THR A 94 -32.13 2.33 2.77
N VAL A 95 -33.04 1.39 3.02
CA VAL A 95 -33.22 0.19 2.19
C VAL A 95 -34.45 0.39 1.33
N ASP A 96 -34.27 0.22 0.00
CA ASP A 96 -35.36 0.24 -0.96
C ASP A 96 -35.75 -1.21 -1.31
N PRO A 97 -36.97 -1.67 -0.93
CA PRO A 97 -37.39 -3.04 -1.15
C PRO A 97 -37.48 -3.42 -2.65
N GLU A 98 -37.74 -2.45 -3.54
CA GLU A 98 -37.81 -2.70 -4.97
C GLU A 98 -36.40 -2.85 -5.56
N LYS A 99 -35.46 -2.01 -5.18
CA LYS A 99 -34.05 -2.14 -5.54
C LYS A 99 -33.43 -3.42 -4.98
N LYS A 100 -33.82 -3.85 -3.78
CA LYS A 100 -33.37 -5.13 -3.21
C LYS A 100 -33.65 -6.31 -4.14
N LYS A 101 -34.79 -6.30 -4.84
CA LYS A 101 -35.15 -7.31 -5.82
C LYS A 101 -34.37 -7.14 -7.14
N ALA A 102 -34.22 -5.90 -7.61
CA ALA A 102 -33.49 -5.59 -8.84
C ALA A 102 -32.01 -5.90 -8.75
N ASP A 103 -31.40 -5.67 -7.58
CA ASP A 103 -29.97 -5.89 -7.31
C ASP A 103 -29.62 -7.35 -6.94
N ALA A 104 -30.54 -8.30 -7.15
CA ALA A 104 -30.33 -9.71 -6.78
C ALA A 104 -29.12 -10.37 -7.49
N THR A 105 -28.69 -9.82 -8.62
CA THR A 105 -27.52 -10.30 -9.39
C THR A 105 -26.21 -9.63 -8.99
N ARG A 106 -26.25 -8.56 -8.19
CA ARG A 106 -25.05 -7.85 -7.73
C ARG A 106 -24.43 -8.55 -6.51
N HIS A 107 -23.10 -8.44 -6.41
CA HIS A 107 -22.39 -8.88 -5.21
C HIS A 107 -22.66 -7.91 -4.06
N ASP A 108 -22.82 -8.44 -2.84
CA ASP A 108 -23.00 -7.60 -1.64
C ASP A 108 -21.80 -6.67 -1.42
N GLY A 109 -20.60 -7.12 -1.80
CA GLY A 109 -19.39 -6.32 -1.78
C GLY A 109 -19.46 -5.05 -2.65
N ASP A 110 -20.08 -5.14 -3.84
CA ASP A 110 -20.26 -3.99 -4.72
C ASP A 110 -21.12 -2.91 -4.06
N ILE A 111 -22.26 -3.29 -3.51
CA ILE A 111 -23.19 -2.36 -2.85
C ILE A 111 -22.53 -1.73 -1.61
N THR A 112 -21.84 -2.54 -0.82
CA THR A 112 -21.14 -2.09 0.38
C THR A 112 -20.08 -1.05 0.00
N MET A 113 -19.25 -1.34 -1.00
CA MET A 113 -18.20 -0.43 -1.44
C MET A 113 -18.73 0.83 -2.12
N GLU A 114 -19.83 0.76 -2.89
CA GLU A 114 -20.50 1.95 -3.43
C GLU A 114 -20.93 2.90 -2.31
N ILE A 115 -21.62 2.39 -1.28
CA ILE A 115 -22.06 3.19 -0.15
C ILE A 115 -20.87 3.76 0.63
N ILE A 116 -19.84 2.97 0.88
CA ILE A 116 -18.61 3.43 1.54
C ILE A 116 -17.96 4.57 0.77
N VAL A 117 -17.88 4.48 -0.55
CA VAL A 117 -17.34 5.54 -1.42
C VAL A 117 -18.22 6.79 -1.39
N GLU A 118 -19.55 6.66 -1.43
CA GLU A 118 -20.47 7.79 -1.31
C GLU A 118 -20.31 8.50 0.06
N VAL A 119 -20.18 7.74 1.14
CA VAL A 119 -19.88 8.26 2.48
C VAL A 119 -18.54 9.01 2.48
N ALA A 120 -17.49 8.43 1.89
CA ALA A 120 -16.17 9.04 1.80
C ALA A 120 -16.21 10.38 1.04
N GLN A 121 -16.86 10.41 -0.12
CA GLN A 121 -17.02 11.61 -0.94
C GLN A 121 -17.85 12.70 -0.26
N SER A 122 -18.79 12.32 0.60
CA SER A 122 -19.64 13.27 1.34
C SER A 122 -18.89 14.05 2.43
N ILE A 123 -17.66 13.65 2.78
CA ILE A 123 -16.83 14.33 3.77
C ILE A 123 -16.06 15.48 3.12
N ASP A 124 -15.57 15.25 1.92
CA ASP A 124 -14.88 16.26 1.12
C ASP A 124 -15.14 16.02 -0.37
N GLY A 125 -15.91 16.90 -0.98
CA GLY A 125 -16.27 16.81 -2.40
C GLY A 125 -15.10 17.05 -3.37
N MET A 126 -13.93 17.50 -2.89
CA MET A 126 -12.73 17.66 -3.73
C MET A 126 -11.97 16.36 -3.93
N ILE A 127 -12.10 15.41 -3.00
CA ILE A 127 -11.45 14.10 -3.09
C ILE A 127 -12.40 13.15 -3.83
N LYS A 128 -11.92 12.56 -4.91
CA LYS A 128 -12.66 11.55 -5.67
C LYS A 128 -12.12 10.16 -5.34
N PHE A 129 -13.03 9.27 -4.99
CA PHE A 129 -12.70 7.88 -4.68
C PHE A 129 -13.20 6.97 -5.80
N THR A 130 -12.42 5.94 -6.07
CA THR A 130 -12.81 4.75 -6.84
C THR A 130 -12.55 3.55 -5.94
N TYR A 131 -13.23 2.45 -6.19
CA TYR A 131 -12.99 1.22 -5.44
C TYR A 131 -12.70 0.05 -6.35
N ASP A 132 -12.08 -0.96 -5.77
CA ASP A 132 -11.80 -2.23 -6.40
C ASP A 132 -12.10 -3.36 -5.42
N ILE A 133 -12.62 -4.48 -5.92
CA ILE A 133 -13.06 -5.63 -5.12
C ILE A 133 -12.55 -6.93 -5.75
N PRO A 134 -12.41 -8.02 -4.97
CA PRO A 134 -11.94 -9.31 -5.48
C PRO A 134 -12.73 -9.84 -6.68
N GLU A 135 -14.02 -9.57 -6.72
CA GLU A 135 -14.95 -10.01 -7.76
C GLU A 135 -14.65 -9.42 -9.15
N ASN A 136 -13.92 -8.29 -9.20
CA ASN A 136 -13.45 -7.69 -10.46
C ASN A 136 -12.34 -8.50 -11.13
N TYR A 137 -11.74 -9.47 -10.42
CA TYR A 137 -10.62 -10.29 -10.87
C TYR A 137 -11.07 -11.73 -11.13
N LYS A 138 -10.68 -12.29 -12.29
CA LYS A 138 -11.05 -13.64 -12.69
C LYS A 138 -10.59 -14.73 -11.71
N ASP A 139 -9.49 -14.49 -11.03
CA ASP A 139 -8.89 -15.38 -10.03
C ASP A 139 -9.27 -15.01 -8.59
N GLY A 140 -10.13 -13.99 -8.41
CA GLY A 140 -10.54 -13.52 -7.09
C GLY A 140 -9.42 -12.89 -6.25
N LYS A 141 -8.28 -12.56 -6.87
CA LYS A 141 -7.12 -11.99 -6.18
C LYS A 141 -7.09 -10.48 -6.32
N LEU A 142 -7.37 -9.77 -5.24
CA LEU A 142 -7.36 -8.31 -5.22
C LEU A 142 -5.92 -7.78 -5.08
N PRO A 143 -5.43 -6.98 -6.05
CA PRO A 143 -4.14 -6.31 -5.90
C PRO A 143 -4.20 -5.19 -4.85
N VAL A 144 -3.37 -5.30 -3.82
CA VAL A 144 -3.21 -4.29 -2.75
C VAL A 144 -1.73 -3.96 -2.63
N LEU A 145 -1.30 -2.80 -3.10
CA LEU A 145 0.11 -2.38 -3.12
C LEU A 145 1.03 -3.40 -3.82
N ASP A 146 1.89 -4.06 -3.06
CA ASP A 146 2.87 -5.05 -3.53
C ASP A 146 2.40 -6.51 -3.39
N VAL A 147 1.14 -6.74 -3.04
CA VAL A 147 0.57 -8.08 -2.87
C VAL A 147 -0.76 -8.23 -3.60
N THR A 148 -1.08 -9.44 -4.00
CA THR A 148 -2.48 -9.83 -4.24
C THR A 148 -3.00 -10.53 -3.01
N VAL A 149 -4.21 -10.16 -2.60
CA VAL A 149 -4.92 -10.75 -1.45
C VAL A 149 -6.06 -11.61 -1.96
N ASN A 150 -6.23 -12.79 -1.38
CA ASN A 150 -7.33 -13.70 -1.67
C ASN A 150 -7.91 -14.23 -0.37
N ILE A 151 -9.25 -14.38 -0.32
CA ILE A 151 -9.95 -15.02 0.79
C ILE A 151 -10.21 -16.47 0.40
N ASN A 152 -9.50 -17.41 1.04
CA ASN A 152 -9.68 -18.83 0.85
C ASN A 152 -10.90 -19.31 1.65
N LYS A 153 -12.06 -19.39 0.98
CA LYS A 153 -13.32 -19.82 1.59
C LYS A 153 -13.33 -21.29 2.00
N LEU A 154 -12.52 -22.13 1.33
CA LEU A 154 -12.43 -23.56 1.59
C LEU A 154 -11.70 -23.88 2.91
N GLU A 155 -10.85 -22.98 3.37
CA GLU A 155 -10.06 -23.12 4.59
C GLU A 155 -10.52 -22.13 5.70
N GLY A 156 -11.81 -21.94 5.84
CA GLY A 156 -12.39 -21.13 6.93
C GLY A 156 -12.18 -19.62 6.77
N ASN A 157 -12.26 -19.10 5.54
CA ASN A 157 -12.04 -17.68 5.23
C ASN A 157 -10.61 -17.21 5.53
N ARG A 158 -9.63 -18.07 5.35
CA ARG A 158 -8.22 -17.69 5.52
C ARG A 158 -7.82 -16.65 4.49
N ILE A 159 -7.14 -15.60 4.93
CA ILE A 159 -6.55 -14.62 4.05
C ILE A 159 -5.19 -15.14 3.56
N ASP A 160 -5.05 -15.28 2.25
CA ASP A 160 -3.81 -15.61 1.58
C ASP A 160 -3.30 -14.39 0.80
N PHE A 161 -1.98 -14.22 0.76
CA PHE A 161 -1.36 -13.15 -0.01
C PHE A 161 -0.08 -13.63 -0.67
N GLU A 162 0.17 -13.12 -1.89
CA GLU A 162 1.40 -13.37 -2.63
C GLU A 162 1.93 -12.09 -3.27
N PHE A 163 3.22 -12.05 -3.52
CA PHE A 163 3.87 -10.90 -4.15
C PHE A 163 3.23 -10.54 -5.48
N TYR A 164 2.91 -9.26 -5.64
CA TYR A 164 2.32 -8.70 -6.85
C TYR A 164 3.20 -7.61 -7.45
N GLN A 165 3.26 -7.60 -8.75
CA GLN A 165 3.88 -6.54 -9.52
C GLN A 165 2.96 -6.16 -10.68
N LYS A 166 2.56 -4.88 -10.75
CA LYS A 166 1.70 -4.38 -11.84
C LYS A 166 2.30 -4.76 -13.21
N PRO A 167 1.52 -5.30 -14.14
CA PRO A 167 2.02 -5.70 -15.47
C PRO A 167 2.69 -4.56 -16.23
N THR A 168 2.23 -3.33 -16.02
CA THR A 168 2.75 -2.10 -16.63
C THR A 168 4.04 -1.60 -16.00
N ARG A 169 4.45 -2.15 -14.84
CA ARG A 169 5.66 -1.70 -14.15
C ARG A 169 6.89 -2.07 -14.95
N ASN A 170 7.78 -1.10 -15.13
CA ASN A 170 9.11 -1.38 -15.68
C ASN A 170 9.82 -2.38 -14.77
N LYS A 171 10.20 -3.54 -15.34
CA LYS A 171 10.90 -4.61 -14.62
C LYS A 171 12.36 -4.28 -14.31
N ARG A 172 12.89 -3.17 -14.84
CA ARG A 172 14.27 -2.73 -14.58
C ARG A 172 14.37 -2.24 -13.14
N VAL A 173 15.27 -2.84 -12.39
CA VAL A 173 15.61 -2.39 -11.05
C VAL A 173 16.81 -1.47 -11.13
N ILE A 174 17.99 -2.02 -11.40
CA ILE A 174 19.25 -1.31 -11.61
C ILE A 174 20.00 -2.09 -12.69
N LEU A 175 20.56 -1.39 -13.66
CA LEU A 175 21.46 -2.01 -14.65
C LEU A 175 22.80 -2.41 -14.00
N GLU A 176 23.42 -3.45 -14.52
CA GLU A 176 24.73 -3.89 -14.01
C GLU A 176 25.79 -2.80 -14.17
N ASP A 177 25.78 -2.09 -15.30
CA ASP A 177 26.69 -1.01 -15.64
C ASP A 177 26.34 0.37 -15.05
N ALA A 178 25.22 0.47 -14.28
CA ALA A 178 24.82 1.73 -13.66
C ALA A 178 25.92 2.28 -12.73
N ALA A 179 26.16 3.58 -12.76
CA ALA A 179 27.16 4.27 -11.94
C ALA A 179 26.71 4.39 -10.48
N ILE A 180 26.50 3.26 -9.82
CA ILE A 180 26.12 3.14 -8.41
C ILE A 180 27.18 2.27 -7.71
N PRO A 181 27.62 2.63 -6.49
CA PRO A 181 28.58 1.83 -5.73
C PRO A 181 28.14 0.36 -5.59
N PRO A 182 29.04 -0.63 -5.77
CA PRO A 182 28.69 -2.06 -5.76
C PRO A 182 27.94 -2.50 -4.51
N ASN A 183 28.31 -1.99 -3.33
CA ASN A 183 27.63 -2.32 -2.07
C ASN A 183 26.19 -1.81 -2.03
N GLN A 184 25.92 -0.63 -2.59
CA GLN A 184 24.57 -0.10 -2.70
C GLN A 184 23.72 -0.92 -3.67
N LYS A 185 24.28 -1.31 -4.84
CA LYS A 185 23.61 -2.23 -5.77
C LYS A 185 23.23 -3.54 -5.07
N ARG A 186 24.20 -4.15 -4.37
CA ARG A 186 23.96 -5.39 -3.62
C ARG A 186 22.83 -5.22 -2.63
N THR A 187 22.85 -4.17 -1.81
CA THR A 187 21.81 -3.90 -0.81
C THR A 187 20.44 -3.75 -1.46
N ILE A 188 20.32 -2.94 -2.52
CA ILE A 188 19.03 -2.71 -3.19
C ILE A 188 18.49 -4.02 -3.79
N LEU A 189 19.34 -4.81 -4.45
CA LEU A 189 18.92 -6.05 -5.09
C LEU A 189 18.56 -7.14 -4.06
N THR A 190 19.31 -7.22 -2.96
CA THR A 190 18.99 -8.10 -1.83
C THR A 190 17.65 -7.73 -1.19
N GLN A 191 17.41 -6.43 -0.97
CA GLN A 191 16.14 -5.95 -0.42
C GLN A 191 14.96 -6.23 -1.36
N GLU A 192 15.16 -6.09 -2.67
CA GLU A 192 14.13 -6.39 -3.66
C GLU A 192 13.83 -7.90 -3.74
N CYS A 193 14.82 -8.75 -3.56
CA CYS A 193 14.65 -10.20 -3.43
C CYS A 193 13.89 -10.54 -2.13
N LEU A 194 14.31 -9.96 -1.00
CA LEU A 194 13.69 -10.14 0.30
C LEU A 194 12.22 -9.65 0.33
N ARG A 195 11.91 -8.57 -0.39
CA ARG A 195 10.55 -8.05 -0.54
C ARG A 195 9.60 -9.10 -1.15
N ARG A 196 10.06 -9.87 -2.15
CA ARG A 196 9.27 -10.96 -2.75
C ARG A 196 9.00 -12.09 -1.76
N LEU A 197 10.01 -12.44 -0.98
CA LEU A 197 9.87 -13.47 0.05
C LEU A 197 8.88 -13.06 1.14
N ARG A 198 8.99 -11.82 1.63
CA ARG A 198 8.12 -11.31 2.71
C ARG A 198 6.68 -11.09 2.27
N ASN A 199 6.48 -10.72 1.02
CA ASN A 199 5.16 -10.45 0.47
C ASN A 199 4.49 -11.71 -0.11
N THR A 200 5.00 -12.90 0.23
CA THR A 200 4.39 -14.18 -0.12
C THR A 200 4.22 -15.01 1.14
N LYS A 201 2.98 -15.32 1.47
CA LYS A 201 2.62 -16.08 2.68
C LYS A 201 3.29 -17.45 2.71
N LEU A 202 3.77 -17.85 3.89
CA LEU A 202 4.52 -19.10 4.08
C LEU A 202 3.69 -20.33 3.70
N GLU A 203 2.41 -20.32 4.05
CA GLU A 203 1.47 -21.41 3.85
C GLU A 203 1.11 -21.67 2.38
N LEU A 204 1.40 -20.70 1.48
CA LEU A 204 1.25 -20.91 0.03
C LEU A 204 2.31 -21.85 -0.57
N GLY A 205 3.23 -22.30 0.26
CA GLY A 205 4.24 -23.28 -0.12
C GLY A 205 5.49 -22.68 -0.77
N GLU A 206 6.50 -23.52 -0.88
CA GLU A 206 7.80 -23.14 -1.42
C GLU A 206 7.76 -22.87 -2.92
N GLU A 207 6.90 -23.55 -3.65
CA GLU A 207 6.77 -23.39 -5.10
C GLU A 207 6.40 -21.96 -5.50
N THR A 208 5.42 -21.35 -4.81
CA THR A 208 5.00 -19.97 -5.08
C THR A 208 6.14 -18.98 -4.85
N ARG A 209 6.87 -19.12 -3.75
CA ARG A 209 8.03 -18.27 -3.46
C ARG A 209 9.14 -18.46 -4.48
N THR A 210 9.45 -19.70 -4.82
CA THR A 210 10.47 -20.05 -5.83
C THR A 210 10.14 -19.46 -7.19
N LYS A 211 8.88 -19.45 -7.60
CA LYS A 211 8.42 -18.80 -8.84
C LYS A 211 8.76 -17.31 -8.86
N HIS A 212 8.48 -16.58 -7.77
CA HIS A 212 8.79 -15.15 -7.69
C HIS A 212 10.29 -14.87 -7.67
N LEU A 213 11.08 -15.72 -7.01
CA LEU A 213 12.54 -15.63 -6.98
C LEU A 213 13.15 -15.91 -8.35
N ASN A 214 12.72 -16.98 -9.01
CA ASN A 214 13.21 -17.36 -10.35
C ASN A 214 12.93 -16.25 -11.37
N ASN A 215 11.74 -15.65 -11.34
CA ASN A 215 11.39 -14.53 -12.19
C ASN A 215 12.31 -13.33 -11.95
N PHE A 216 12.67 -13.08 -10.70
CA PHE A 216 13.59 -11.99 -10.36
C PHE A 216 15.03 -12.30 -10.79
N MET A 217 15.53 -13.52 -10.56
CA MET A 217 16.87 -13.95 -10.98
C MET A 217 17.01 -13.93 -12.50
N LEU A 218 15.97 -14.32 -13.24
CA LEU A 218 15.92 -14.18 -14.70
C LEU A 218 15.96 -12.70 -15.14
N ASN A 219 15.21 -11.85 -14.44
CA ASN A 219 15.27 -10.40 -14.71
C ASN A 219 16.67 -9.83 -14.49
N LEU A 220 17.35 -10.19 -13.40
CA LEU A 220 18.73 -9.78 -13.15
C LEU A 220 19.70 -10.27 -14.23
N LYS A 221 19.51 -11.50 -14.71
CA LYS A 221 20.28 -12.04 -15.84
C LYS A 221 20.13 -11.15 -17.08
N ASN A 222 18.90 -10.76 -17.40
CA ASN A 222 18.60 -9.89 -18.54
C ASN A 222 19.12 -8.46 -18.38
N LEU A 223 19.41 -8.03 -17.16
CA LEU A 223 20.02 -6.75 -16.81
C LEU A 223 21.57 -6.80 -16.77
N GLY A 224 22.19 -7.93 -17.17
CA GLY A 224 23.63 -8.10 -17.28
C GLY A 224 24.33 -8.75 -16.09
N TYR A 225 23.62 -9.03 -15.00
CA TYR A 225 24.25 -9.59 -13.79
C TYR A 225 24.72 -11.03 -13.98
N GLY A 226 26.00 -11.31 -13.71
CA GLY A 226 26.60 -12.62 -13.79
C GLY A 226 26.02 -13.62 -12.77
N ALA A 227 26.16 -14.93 -13.04
CA ALA A 227 25.58 -15.98 -12.20
C ALA A 227 26.07 -15.91 -10.76
N LYS A 228 27.36 -15.76 -10.51
CA LYS A 228 27.96 -15.67 -9.18
C LYS A 228 27.32 -14.54 -8.35
N TYR A 229 27.19 -13.33 -8.95
CA TYR A 229 26.60 -12.19 -8.25
C TYR A 229 25.13 -12.41 -7.91
N ARG A 230 24.36 -13.03 -8.81
CA ARG A 230 22.95 -13.37 -8.57
C ARG A 230 22.80 -14.39 -7.45
N THR A 231 23.67 -15.40 -7.36
CA THR A 231 23.71 -16.34 -6.26
C THR A 231 23.99 -15.65 -4.93
N GLU A 232 24.97 -14.75 -4.87
CA GLU A 232 25.29 -14.00 -3.65
C GLU A 232 24.12 -13.12 -3.17
N ILE A 233 23.35 -12.53 -4.10
CA ILE A 233 22.12 -11.76 -3.78
C ILE A 233 21.07 -12.67 -3.19
N LEU A 234 20.83 -13.82 -3.82
CA LEU A 234 19.83 -14.79 -3.39
C LEU A 234 20.16 -15.35 -1.99
N ASP A 235 21.39 -15.79 -1.77
CA ASP A 235 21.85 -16.34 -0.48
C ASP A 235 21.71 -15.30 0.63
N SER A 236 22.11 -14.05 0.35
CA SER A 236 21.97 -12.96 1.31
C SER A 236 20.51 -12.67 1.68
N ALA A 237 19.60 -12.74 0.70
CA ALA A 237 18.18 -12.51 0.92
C ALA A 237 17.52 -13.68 1.68
N LEU A 238 17.87 -14.93 1.35
CA LEU A 238 17.37 -16.12 2.04
C LEU A 238 17.82 -16.13 3.51
N THR A 239 19.10 -15.88 3.77
CA THR A 239 19.63 -15.80 5.14
C THR A 239 18.92 -14.71 5.96
N ALA A 240 18.68 -13.53 5.37
CA ALA A 240 17.95 -12.46 6.04
C ALA A 240 16.48 -12.85 6.27
N TYR A 241 15.84 -13.53 5.34
CA TYR A 241 14.46 -14.00 5.47
C TYR A 241 14.31 -15.05 6.57
N GLU A 242 15.18 -16.06 6.61
CA GLU A 242 15.19 -17.07 7.66
C GLU A 242 15.32 -16.46 9.05
N LYS A 243 16.18 -15.45 9.19
CA LYS A 243 16.29 -14.71 10.44
C LYS A 243 15.00 -14.01 10.83
N ILE A 244 14.34 -13.32 9.88
CA ILE A 244 13.05 -12.63 10.12
C ILE A 244 11.99 -13.65 10.57
N VAL A 245 11.85 -14.77 9.87
CA VAL A 245 10.89 -15.82 10.23
C VAL A 245 11.19 -16.42 11.60
N SER A 246 12.47 -16.63 11.93
CA SER A 246 12.89 -17.11 13.25
C SER A 246 12.57 -16.10 14.36
N ASP A 247 12.80 -14.82 14.12
CA ASP A 247 12.52 -13.76 15.08
C ASP A 247 11.01 -13.57 15.30
N ASP A 248 10.20 -13.62 14.23
CA ASP A 248 8.73 -13.59 14.34
C ASP A 248 8.19 -14.77 15.16
N LYS A 249 8.68 -16.00 14.90
CA LYS A 249 8.30 -17.21 15.68
C LYS A 249 8.71 -17.11 17.17
N ALA A 250 9.79 -16.42 17.46
CA ALA A 250 10.27 -16.18 18.81
C ALA A 250 9.59 -14.97 19.50
N GLY A 251 8.62 -14.30 18.82
CA GLY A 251 7.97 -13.08 19.31
C GLY A 251 8.90 -11.88 19.37
N ARG A 252 10.08 -11.95 18.75
CA ARG A 252 11.04 -10.84 18.69
C ARG A 252 10.67 -9.93 17.52
N LYS A 253 10.64 -8.60 17.76
CA LYS A 253 10.45 -7.64 16.67
C LYS A 253 11.65 -7.71 15.71
N PRO A 254 11.43 -7.87 14.39
CA PRO A 254 12.55 -7.91 13.44
C PRO A 254 13.32 -6.60 13.47
N LEU A 255 14.64 -6.69 13.57
CA LEU A 255 15.59 -5.56 13.55
C LEU A 255 15.44 -4.60 12.34
N TYR A 256 14.67 -4.98 11.31
CA TYR A 256 14.53 -4.25 10.06
C TYR A 256 13.33 -3.28 9.98
N ARG A 257 12.52 -3.16 11.03
CA ARG A 257 11.49 -2.11 11.10
C ARG A 257 12.11 -0.84 11.67
N SER A 258 12.72 -0.03 10.83
CA SER A 258 13.38 1.23 11.19
C SER A 258 12.45 2.26 11.88
N ARG A 259 11.14 2.03 11.90
CA ARG A 259 10.16 2.91 12.53
C ARG A 259 9.77 2.51 13.97
N ASP A 260 10.07 1.27 14.38
CA ASP A 260 9.61 0.71 15.65
C ASP A 260 10.72 0.50 16.71
N TYR A 261 11.91 1.05 16.49
CA TYR A 261 12.92 1.10 17.56
C TYR A 261 12.42 2.01 18.67
N ASP A 262 12.27 1.47 19.89
CA ASP A 262 12.07 2.32 21.02
C ASP A 262 13.32 3.17 21.29
N LYS A 263 13.16 4.20 22.12
CA LYS A 263 14.22 5.16 22.37
C LYS A 263 15.46 4.52 23.02
N GLU A 264 15.25 3.54 23.91
CA GLU A 264 16.33 2.84 24.61
C GLU A 264 17.13 1.92 23.68
N GLU A 265 16.47 1.24 22.74
CA GLU A 265 17.15 0.42 21.73
C GLU A 265 18.00 1.26 20.77
N ARG A 266 17.52 2.46 20.41
CA ARG A 266 18.30 3.41 19.60
C ARG A 266 19.54 3.94 20.31
N GLU A 267 19.40 4.27 21.60
CA GLU A 267 20.53 4.74 22.42
C GLU A 267 21.60 3.66 22.56
N LYS A 268 21.22 2.41 22.79
CA LYS A 268 22.17 1.27 22.86
C LYS A 268 22.90 0.98 21.54
N ILE A 269 22.28 1.25 20.39
CA ILE A 269 22.92 1.06 19.07
C ILE A 269 23.91 2.19 18.78
N VAL A 270 23.68 3.38 19.28
CA VAL A 270 24.55 4.55 19.07
C VAL A 270 25.76 4.56 20.05
N GLU A 271 25.64 3.90 21.20
CA GLU A 271 26.72 3.82 22.21
C GLU A 271 27.73 2.68 21.95
N ASN A 272 27.48 1.76 21.01
CA ASN A 272 28.38 0.70 20.56
C ASN A 272 29.00 1.04 19.18
#